data_b5c5f758806883f8ca82a78485e06103
#
_entry.id   b5c5f758806883f8ca82a78485e06103
#
_cell.length_a   1.000
_cell.length_b   1.000
_cell.length_c   1.000
_cell.angle_alpha   90.00
_cell.angle_beta   90.00
_cell.angle_gamma   90.00
#
_symmetry.space_group_name_H-M   'P 1'
#
loop_
_entity.id
_entity.type
_entity.pdbx_description
1 polymer ?
#
loop_
_entity_poly.entity_id
_entity_poly.type
_entity_poly.pdbx_seq_one_letter_code
_entity_poly.pdbx_strand_id
1 'polypeptide(L)'
;SCVSLFQQRYSRTSIRINRAVPHFLFVIMPSRGWVAQTLTVMEEITAYSILKELGNDALYKYIYENIAELTFDSHRITNYFPQDFQDCYERMLIAHADEGDIRNRNAIIANRIGIYLGHNSRALQIEKIGEVTSINMNGEETPTSLWRKY
;
A
#
# COMPACT_ATOMS: atom_id res chain seq x y z
N SER A 1 9.69 -13.93 -0.45
CA SER A 1 9.87 -14.76 0.72
C SER A 1 10.40 -14.03 1.95
N CYS A 2 9.93 -12.84 2.23
CA CYS A 2 10.23 -12.17 3.49
C CYS A 2 9.04 -12.22 4.46
N VAL A 3 8.29 -13.30 4.42
CA VAL A 3 7.40 -13.63 5.53
C VAL A 3 8.29 -14.27 6.59
N SER A 4 8.93 -13.42 7.36
CA SER A 4 9.80 -13.91 8.41
C SER A 4 8.98 -14.67 9.45
N LEU A 5 9.61 -15.66 10.04
CA LEU A 5 9.17 -16.40 11.23
C LEU A 5 8.63 -15.51 12.38
N PHE A 6 8.82 -14.20 12.30
CA PHE A 6 8.30 -13.21 13.23
C PHE A 6 6.79 -13.02 13.16
N GLN A 7 6.16 -13.18 12.00
CA GLN A 7 4.71 -13.04 11.88
C GLN A 7 3.93 -14.17 12.58
N GLN A 8 4.53 -15.34 12.70
CA GLN A 8 3.87 -16.48 13.37
C GLN A 8 3.82 -16.37 14.89
N ARG A 9 4.72 -15.61 15.51
CA ARG A 9 4.76 -15.47 16.98
C ARG A 9 3.85 -14.37 17.52
N TYR A 10 3.34 -13.48 16.68
CA TYR A 10 2.57 -12.32 17.12
C TYR A 10 1.16 -12.27 16.52
N SER A 11 0.59 -13.43 16.21
CA SER A 11 -0.71 -13.56 15.53
C SER A 11 -1.92 -13.01 16.30
N ARG A 12 -1.73 -12.42 17.49
CA ARG A 12 -2.82 -11.84 18.30
C ARG A 12 -2.70 -10.34 18.55
N THR A 13 -1.61 -9.73 18.13
CA THR A 13 -1.45 -8.29 18.19
C THR A 13 -1.16 -7.78 16.79
N SER A 14 -1.91 -6.81 16.33
CA SER A 14 -1.84 -6.24 14.99
C SER A 14 -0.50 -5.55 14.67
N ILE A 15 0.60 -6.11 15.11
CA ILE A 15 1.93 -5.56 14.84
C ILE A 15 2.41 -6.12 13.51
N ARG A 16 2.24 -5.35 12.46
CA ARG A 16 2.65 -5.66 11.11
C ARG A 16 3.96 -4.98 10.82
N ILE A 17 5.03 -5.74 10.87
CA ILE A 17 6.37 -5.18 10.84
C ILE A 17 7.01 -5.49 9.51
N ASN A 18 7.40 -4.46 8.78
CA ASN A 18 8.02 -4.61 7.49
C ASN A 18 9.46 -4.07 7.45
N ARG A 19 9.70 -2.97 8.09
CA ARG A 19 10.98 -2.27 7.98
C ARG A 19 11.43 -1.76 9.33
N ALA A 20 12.60 -2.17 9.74
CA ALA A 20 13.23 -1.65 10.94
C ALA A 20 13.91 -0.32 10.63
N VAL A 21 13.51 0.72 11.32
CA VAL A 21 14.18 2.02 11.29
C VAL A 21 14.85 2.22 12.64
N PRO A 22 16.18 2.33 12.72
CA PRO A 22 16.85 2.54 13.99
C PRO A 22 16.59 3.95 14.53
N HIS A 23 16.13 4.02 15.75
CA HIS A 23 16.04 5.26 16.51
C HIS A 23 16.87 5.14 17.78
N PHE A 24 17.50 6.23 18.18
CA PHE A 24 18.25 6.29 19.44
C PHE A 24 17.36 6.86 20.53
N LEU A 25 17.13 6.05 21.56
CA LEU A 25 16.42 6.44 22.77
C LEU A 25 17.39 6.48 23.95
N PHE A 26 17.39 7.61 24.67
CA PHE A 26 18.15 7.72 25.91
C PHE A 26 17.25 7.35 27.09
N VAL A 27 17.63 6.31 27.82
CA VAL A 27 16.91 5.82 28.99
C VAL A 27 17.73 6.05 30.24
N ILE A 28 17.11 6.63 31.28
CA ILE A 28 17.76 6.76 32.58
C ILE A 28 17.74 5.39 33.28
N MET A 29 18.92 4.90 33.59
CA MET A 29 19.10 3.71 34.41
C MET A 29 19.38 4.15 35.85
N PRO A 30 18.57 3.76 36.85
CA PRO A 30 18.70 4.25 38.23
C PRO A 30 20.05 4.03 38.88
N SER A 31 20.80 3.05 38.44
CA SER A 31 22.10 2.65 39.03
C SER A 31 23.31 2.97 38.15
N ARG A 32 23.12 3.43 36.92
CA ARG A 32 24.20 3.54 35.93
C ARG A 32 24.21 4.83 35.11
N GLY A 33 23.30 5.76 35.41
CA GLY A 33 23.17 7.00 34.65
C GLY A 33 22.43 6.80 33.31
N TRP A 34 22.72 7.68 32.37
CA TRP A 34 22.12 7.64 31.03
C TRP A 34 22.78 6.59 30.16
N VAL A 35 21.98 5.72 29.61
CA VAL A 35 22.41 4.72 28.63
C VAL A 35 21.70 4.99 27.32
N ALA A 36 22.47 5.13 26.24
CA ALA A 36 21.92 5.19 24.90
C ALA A 36 21.51 3.77 24.47
N GLN A 37 20.24 3.58 24.17
CA GLN A 37 19.74 2.35 23.60
C GLN A 37 19.25 2.60 22.18
N THR A 38 19.62 1.72 21.26
CA THR A 38 19.06 1.71 19.92
C THR A 38 17.69 1.05 19.99
N LEU A 39 16.64 1.84 19.78
CA LEU A 39 15.29 1.34 19.62
C LEU A 39 15.02 1.13 18.14
N THR A 40 14.69 -0.10 17.77
CA THR A 40 14.22 -0.38 16.43
C THR A 40 12.72 -0.15 16.39
N VAL A 41 12.31 0.93 15.73
CA VAL A 41 10.90 1.20 15.45
C VAL A 41 10.51 0.44 14.20
N MET A 42 9.48 -0.35 14.32
CA MET A 42 8.96 -1.15 13.23
C MET A 42 7.79 -0.41 12.59
N GLU A 43 7.95 -0.04 11.33
CA GLU A 43 6.88 0.57 10.56
C GLU A 43 5.79 -0.46 10.26
N GLU A 44 4.54 -0.05 10.43
CA GLU A 44 3.40 -0.88 10.07
C GLU A 44 3.37 -1.13 8.56
N ILE A 45 3.23 -2.41 8.18
CA ILE A 45 3.02 -2.78 6.78
C ILE A 45 1.57 -2.47 6.41
N THR A 46 1.38 -1.65 5.41
CA THR A 46 0.08 -1.32 4.84
C THR A 46 0.12 -1.49 3.33
N ALA A 47 -1.05 -1.50 2.70
CA ALA A 47 -1.12 -1.48 1.24
C ALA A 47 -0.36 -0.27 0.67
N TYR A 48 -0.44 0.87 1.33
CA TYR A 48 0.30 2.07 0.91
C TYR A 48 1.83 1.88 0.98
N SER A 49 2.34 1.30 2.06
CA SER A 49 3.78 1.04 2.21
C SER A 49 4.29 0.04 1.17
N ILE A 50 3.47 -0.96 0.82
CA ILE A 50 3.79 -1.93 -0.24
C ILE A 50 3.86 -1.25 -1.61
N LEU A 51 2.97 -0.29 -1.89
CA LEU A 51 3.02 0.52 -3.11
C LEU A 51 4.29 1.38 -3.17
N LYS A 52 4.72 1.94 -2.05
CA LYS A 52 5.99 2.68 -1.97
C LYS A 52 7.19 1.79 -2.28
N GLU A 53 7.18 0.54 -1.83
CA GLU A 53 8.23 -0.44 -2.18
C GLU A 53 8.21 -0.81 -3.66
N LEU A 54 7.02 -1.01 -4.25
CA LEU A 54 6.87 -1.26 -5.68
C LEU A 54 7.48 -0.13 -6.50
N GLY A 55 7.23 1.10 -6.08
CA GLY A 55 7.83 2.30 -6.63
C GLY A 55 7.06 2.92 -7.79
N ASN A 56 7.30 4.21 -7.98
CA ASN A 56 6.64 4.99 -9.03
C ASN A 56 7.06 4.55 -10.43
N ASP A 57 8.29 4.10 -10.63
CA ASP A 57 8.77 3.66 -11.95
C ASP A 57 7.99 2.45 -12.46
N ALA A 58 7.72 1.49 -11.59
CA ALA A 58 6.93 0.30 -11.94
C ALA A 58 5.48 0.66 -12.29
N LEU A 59 4.86 1.54 -11.51
CA LEU A 59 3.49 2.01 -11.75
C LEU A 59 3.40 2.91 -12.99
N TYR A 60 4.35 3.81 -13.19
CA TYR A 60 4.45 4.62 -14.40
C TYR A 60 4.52 3.73 -15.64
N LYS A 61 5.45 2.78 -15.65
CA LYS A 61 5.62 1.84 -16.75
C LYS A 61 4.31 1.05 -17.00
N TYR A 62 3.69 0.55 -15.95
CA TYR A 62 2.42 -0.15 -16.05
C TYR A 62 1.33 0.71 -16.71
N ILE A 63 1.16 1.94 -16.25
CA ILE A 63 0.14 2.86 -16.76
C ILE A 63 0.37 3.15 -18.24
N TYR A 64 1.60 3.39 -18.65
CA TYR A 64 1.92 3.79 -20.01
C TYR A 64 2.03 2.62 -21.00
N GLU A 65 2.33 1.42 -20.53
CA GLU A 65 2.42 0.23 -21.37
C GLU A 65 1.14 -0.62 -21.43
N ASN A 66 0.33 -0.63 -20.37
CA ASN A 66 -0.82 -1.53 -20.26
C ASN A 66 -2.18 -0.84 -20.35
N ILE A 67 -2.23 0.47 -20.27
CA ILE A 67 -3.45 1.26 -20.47
C ILE A 67 -3.28 2.04 -21.75
N ALA A 68 -4.00 1.64 -22.80
CA ALA A 68 -3.87 2.29 -24.12
C ALA A 68 -4.53 3.67 -24.15
N GLU A 69 -5.61 3.84 -23.39
CA GLU A 69 -6.44 5.04 -23.37
C GLU A 69 -5.68 6.22 -22.74
N LEU A 70 -5.94 7.42 -23.24
CA LEU A 70 -5.40 8.67 -22.68
C LEU A 70 -5.98 8.95 -21.30
N THR A 71 -7.23 8.59 -21.08
CA THR A 71 -7.95 8.72 -19.82
C THR A 71 -8.34 7.36 -19.28
N PHE A 72 -8.27 7.20 -17.97
CA PHE A 72 -8.65 5.97 -17.28
C PHE A 72 -9.12 6.30 -15.86
N ASP A 73 -9.90 5.43 -15.25
CA ASP A 73 -10.28 5.55 -13.85
C ASP A 73 -9.39 4.70 -12.93
N SER A 74 -9.45 4.95 -11.62
CA SER A 74 -8.65 4.18 -10.68
C SER A 74 -9.02 2.69 -10.68
N HIS A 75 -10.27 2.33 -10.98
CA HIS A 75 -10.70 0.94 -11.04
C HIS A 75 -10.01 0.17 -12.18
N ARG A 76 -9.59 0.85 -13.23
CA ARG A 76 -8.79 0.24 -14.31
C ARG A 76 -7.48 -0.34 -13.77
N ILE A 77 -6.90 0.28 -12.75
CA ILE A 77 -5.70 -0.24 -12.08
C ILE A 77 -6.09 -1.25 -10.99
N THR A 78 -7.01 -0.89 -10.10
CA THR A 78 -7.33 -1.71 -8.94
C THR A 78 -7.92 -3.06 -9.31
N ASN A 79 -8.77 -3.13 -10.34
CA ASN A 79 -9.42 -4.38 -10.75
C ASN A 79 -8.45 -5.40 -11.34
N TYR A 80 -7.39 -4.94 -11.98
CA TYR A 80 -6.35 -5.80 -12.55
C TYR A 80 -5.14 -5.97 -11.64
N PHE A 81 -5.07 -5.24 -10.54
CA PHE A 81 -3.95 -5.28 -9.61
C PHE A 81 -3.68 -6.68 -9.05
N PRO A 82 -4.69 -7.47 -8.65
CA PRO A 82 -4.48 -8.84 -8.19
C PRO A 82 -3.79 -9.74 -9.20
N GLN A 83 -4.04 -9.51 -10.48
CA GLN A 83 -3.49 -10.30 -11.59
C GLN A 83 -2.12 -9.77 -12.03
N ASP A 84 -2.00 -8.46 -12.20
CA ASP A 84 -0.82 -7.83 -12.79
C ASP A 84 0.29 -7.57 -11.77
N PHE A 85 -0.07 -7.44 -10.48
CA PHE A 85 0.83 -7.26 -9.34
C PHE A 85 0.52 -8.27 -8.23
N GLN A 86 0.45 -9.54 -8.58
CA GLN A 86 -0.02 -10.61 -7.69
C GLN A 86 0.72 -10.64 -6.36
N ASP A 87 2.05 -10.57 -6.37
CA ASP A 87 2.85 -10.62 -5.14
C ASP A 87 2.54 -9.43 -4.21
N CYS A 88 2.40 -8.24 -4.78
CA CYS A 88 2.02 -7.05 -4.02
C CYS A 88 0.62 -7.19 -3.43
N TYR A 89 -0.33 -7.66 -4.23
CA TYR A 89 -1.71 -7.85 -3.79
C TYR A 89 -1.82 -8.88 -2.66
N GLU A 90 -1.15 -10.01 -2.77
CA GLU A 90 -1.12 -11.04 -1.72
C GLU A 90 -0.52 -10.49 -0.41
N ARG A 91 0.56 -9.72 -0.50
CA ARG A 91 1.15 -9.03 0.65
C ARG A 91 0.20 -8.01 1.27
N MET A 92 -0.55 -7.28 0.44
CA MET A 92 -1.56 -6.34 0.92
C MET A 92 -2.70 -7.05 1.66
N LEU A 93 -3.16 -8.18 1.15
CA LEU A 93 -4.17 -8.99 1.83
C LEU A 93 -3.69 -9.49 3.21
N ILE A 94 -2.44 -9.90 3.30
CA ILE A 94 -1.82 -10.29 4.58
C ILE A 94 -1.70 -9.09 5.51
N ALA A 95 -1.26 -7.94 4.99
CA ALA A 95 -1.10 -6.73 5.77
C ALA A 95 -2.42 -6.24 6.39
N HIS A 96 -3.55 -6.50 5.72
CA HIS A 96 -4.89 -6.13 6.16
C HIS A 96 -5.73 -7.32 6.64
N ALA A 97 -5.08 -8.42 7.07
CA ALA A 97 -5.76 -9.66 7.45
C ALA A 97 -6.79 -9.50 8.58
N ASP A 98 -6.57 -8.54 9.49
CA ASP A 98 -7.45 -8.28 10.64
C ASP A 98 -8.62 -7.33 10.30
N GLU A 99 -8.70 -6.85 9.08
CA GLU A 99 -9.66 -5.81 8.67
C GLU A 99 -10.87 -6.39 7.89
N GLY A 100 -11.40 -7.48 8.36
CA GLY A 100 -12.61 -8.10 7.84
C GLY A 100 -12.37 -9.16 6.76
N ASP A 101 -13.43 -9.44 5.99
CA ASP A 101 -13.40 -10.42 4.91
C ASP A 101 -12.64 -9.90 3.67
N ILE A 102 -12.54 -10.74 2.65
CA ILE A 102 -11.86 -10.41 1.40
C ILE A 102 -12.47 -9.18 0.72
N ARG A 103 -13.78 -9.02 0.78
CA ARG A 103 -14.48 -7.89 0.17
C ARG A 103 -14.09 -6.57 0.84
N ASN A 104 -14.05 -6.56 2.17
CA ASN A 104 -13.64 -5.38 2.94
C ASN A 104 -12.15 -5.05 2.72
N ARG A 105 -11.30 -6.06 2.71
CA ARG A 105 -9.87 -5.89 2.43
C ARG A 105 -9.62 -5.35 1.02
N ASN A 106 -10.37 -5.83 0.02
CA ASN A 106 -10.31 -5.30 -1.34
C ASN A 106 -10.69 -3.83 -1.40
N ALA A 107 -11.72 -3.42 -0.68
CA ALA A 107 -12.11 -2.01 -0.60
C ALA A 107 -11.01 -1.14 0.01
N ILE A 108 -10.36 -1.61 1.06
CA ILE A 108 -9.23 -0.92 1.69
C ILE A 108 -8.05 -0.81 0.72
N ILE A 109 -7.68 -1.90 0.07
CA ILE A 109 -6.58 -1.94 -0.91
C ILE A 109 -6.85 -0.97 -2.07
N ALA A 110 -8.06 -1.01 -2.64
CA ALA A 110 -8.46 -0.12 -3.73
C ALA A 110 -8.39 1.36 -3.31
N ASN A 111 -8.85 1.67 -2.10
CA ASN A 111 -8.76 3.02 -1.54
C ASN A 111 -7.30 3.47 -1.41
N ARG A 112 -6.42 2.61 -0.89
CA ARG A 112 -4.99 2.93 -0.73
C ARG A 112 -4.29 3.14 -2.06
N ILE A 113 -4.63 2.36 -3.07
CA ILE A 113 -4.12 2.56 -4.44
C ILE A 113 -4.58 3.94 -4.96
N GLY A 114 -5.86 4.27 -4.82
CA GLY A 114 -6.39 5.57 -5.24
C GLY A 114 -5.68 6.76 -4.56
N ILE A 115 -5.47 6.67 -3.25
CA ILE A 115 -4.72 7.67 -2.49
C ILE A 115 -3.27 7.78 -2.99
N TYR A 116 -2.62 6.64 -3.22
CA TYR A 116 -1.25 6.60 -3.73
C TYR A 116 -1.13 7.27 -5.11
N LEU A 117 -2.07 6.99 -6.03
CA LEU A 117 -2.12 7.65 -7.34
C LEU A 117 -2.23 9.17 -7.19
N GLY A 118 -3.07 9.64 -6.26
CA GLY A 118 -3.24 11.07 -5.99
C GLY A 118 -1.96 11.72 -5.47
N HIS A 119 -1.33 11.10 -4.48
CA HIS A 119 -0.09 11.62 -3.88
C HIS A 119 1.11 11.61 -4.83
N ASN A 120 1.14 10.68 -5.76
CA ASN A 120 2.26 10.48 -6.69
C ASN A 120 1.91 10.84 -8.14
N SER A 121 0.81 11.53 -8.37
CA SER A 121 0.30 11.82 -9.71
C SER A 121 1.33 12.52 -10.60
N ARG A 122 2.10 13.45 -10.04
CA ARG A 122 3.17 14.15 -10.77
C ARG A 122 4.29 13.19 -11.23
N ALA A 123 4.74 12.31 -10.33
CA ALA A 123 5.77 11.32 -10.66
C ALA A 123 5.26 10.26 -11.65
N LEU A 124 3.96 9.96 -11.61
CA LEU A 124 3.29 9.04 -12.52
C LEU A 124 2.87 9.70 -13.84
N GLN A 125 3.07 10.99 -13.98
CA GLN A 125 2.67 11.78 -15.14
C GLN A 125 1.19 11.62 -15.49
N ILE A 126 0.35 11.71 -14.47
CA ILE A 126 -1.11 11.69 -14.57
C ILE A 126 -1.70 12.87 -13.80
N GLU A 127 -2.87 13.31 -14.21
CA GLU A 127 -3.63 14.32 -13.48
C GLU A 127 -5.07 13.86 -13.25
N LYS A 128 -5.61 14.17 -12.08
CA LYS A 128 -7.03 13.94 -11.80
C LYS A 128 -7.86 14.98 -12.55
N ILE A 129 -8.75 14.54 -13.43
CA ILE A 129 -9.60 15.42 -14.23
C ILE A 129 -11.08 15.36 -13.83
N GLY A 130 -11.43 14.51 -12.88
CA GLY A 130 -12.80 14.38 -12.41
C GLY A 130 -13.06 13.09 -11.68
N GLU A 131 -14.32 12.72 -11.62
CA GLU A 131 -14.80 11.47 -11.05
C GLU A 131 -15.79 10.80 -11.99
N VAL A 132 -15.80 9.49 -11.98
CA VAL A 132 -16.75 8.65 -12.73
C VAL A 132 -17.23 7.52 -11.83
N THR A 133 -18.34 6.90 -12.22
CA THR A 133 -18.82 5.67 -11.58
C THR A 133 -18.47 4.49 -12.46
N SER A 134 -17.85 3.48 -11.89
CA SER A 134 -17.51 2.24 -12.57
C SER A 134 -17.49 1.06 -11.62
N ILE A 135 -17.36 -0.15 -12.14
CA ILE A 135 -17.36 -1.39 -11.37
C ILE A 135 -16.00 -1.54 -10.65
N ASN A 136 -16.04 -1.75 -9.34
CA ASN A 136 -14.87 -1.98 -8.50
C ASN A 136 -14.46 -3.46 -8.44
N MET A 137 -13.41 -3.77 -7.67
CA MET A 137 -12.89 -5.15 -7.47
C MET A 137 -13.93 -6.12 -6.91
N ASN A 138 -14.95 -5.63 -6.22
CA ASN A 138 -16.01 -6.44 -5.61
C ASN A 138 -17.24 -6.59 -6.51
N GLY A 139 -17.19 -6.07 -7.73
CA GLY A 139 -18.30 -6.12 -8.68
C GLY A 139 -19.40 -5.08 -8.42
N GLU A 140 -19.11 -4.02 -7.66
CA GLU A 140 -20.06 -2.97 -7.31
C GLU A 140 -19.79 -1.70 -8.09
N GLU A 141 -20.84 -1.00 -8.48
CA GLU A 141 -20.71 0.36 -9.03
C GLU A 141 -20.41 1.35 -7.92
N THR A 142 -19.25 1.99 -7.99
CA THR A 142 -18.81 2.99 -7.03
C THR A 142 -18.12 4.16 -7.72
N PRO A 143 -18.20 5.37 -7.12
CA PRO A 143 -17.44 6.52 -7.62
C PRO A 143 -15.92 6.26 -7.52
N THR A 144 -15.20 6.78 -8.51
CA THR A 144 -13.75 6.68 -8.56
C THR A 144 -13.15 7.85 -9.29
N SER A 145 -11.87 8.12 -9.04
CA SER A 145 -11.15 9.20 -9.72
C SER A 145 -10.89 8.89 -11.18
N LEU A 146 -11.13 9.88 -12.03
CA LEU A 146 -10.78 9.85 -13.44
C LEU A 146 -9.44 10.57 -13.64
N TRP A 147 -8.53 9.91 -14.33
CA TRP A 147 -7.16 10.35 -14.59
C TRP A 147 -6.91 10.58 -16.08
N ARG A 148 -6.03 11.50 -16.37
CA ARG A 148 -5.50 11.72 -17.73
C ARG A 148 -3.97 11.64 -17.71
N LYS A 149 -3.40 10.94 -18.69
CA LYS A 149 -1.96 10.94 -18.95
C LYS A 149 -1.55 12.27 -19.62
N TYR A 150 -0.33 12.72 -19.37
CA TYR A 150 0.24 13.90 -20.02
C TYR A 150 1.72 13.76 -20.34
#